data_694be7c8abb12b122f9dc6069b591e68
#
_entry.id   694be7c8abb12b122f9dc6069b591e68
#
_cell.length_a   1.000
_cell.length_b   1.000
_cell.length_c   1.000
_cell.angle_alpha   90.00
_cell.angle_beta   90.00
_cell.angle_gamma   90.00
#
_symmetry.space_group_name_H-M   'P 1'
#
loop_
_entity.id
_entity.type
_entity.pdbx_description
1 polymer ?
#
loop_
_entity_poly.entity_id
_entity_poly.type
_entity_poly.pdbx_seq_one_letter_code
_entity_poly.pdbx_strand_id
1 'polypeptide(L)'
;MKHSFNCLSYELLLYVLICIPFCSCSQKDTGVISPNGKICLSVEIKEDTEKDGFGKVFFNVEYKDGKTSRRVLSDTRIGLETQLMSFTDNIRLKSVSGTKLIEDDYVMLTGKRSHCQNRGNERIFRFENEKAEILDIVFRAYDDGIVFRYSLPSVQDKDSLISEHTAYYIPEGTKRWIQNYSVGYEGFYPLKTRAERGKDNMWGYPLLLEPADSLFVLITEANILRGHSGSRLYNGNDMNQYQVRMTDDKLALGDSFTSPWRVLMIGSLSDVVESTLVTDVSEPNKISDTSWIMPGSASWVYWAHNHGSKNFKIVKDYIDLAVDMKWPYSLIDAEWNEMSNGGDIEDLITYSLSRNIKPMIWYNSSTAWMGPGPLYRLNSKENRIKEYTWLQKSGVVGVKIDFFPDDYFPVQKV
;
A
#
# COMPACT_ATOMS: atom_id res chain seq x y z
N MET A 1 -52.30 -38.42 74.40
CA MET A 1 -51.54 -37.19 74.47
C MET A 1 -50.20 -37.40 73.79
N LYS A 2 -50.06 -37.02 72.55
CA LYS A 2 -48.79 -36.97 71.86
C LYS A 2 -48.85 -35.77 70.87
N HIS A 3 -48.12 -34.73 71.18
CA HIS A 3 -47.94 -33.58 70.31
C HIS A 3 -46.84 -33.90 69.31
N SER A 4 -47.13 -33.81 68.04
CA SER A 4 -46.15 -33.86 66.90
C SER A 4 -45.77 -32.44 66.52
N PHE A 5 -44.48 -32.13 66.61
CA PHE A 5 -43.91 -30.91 66.07
C PHE A 5 -43.51 -31.10 64.61
N ASN A 6 -44.09 -30.30 63.76
CA ASN A 6 -43.68 -30.22 62.38
C ASN A 6 -42.44 -29.29 62.28
N CYS A 7 -41.35 -29.83 61.72
CA CYS A 7 -40.15 -29.09 61.43
C CYS A 7 -40.21 -28.58 59.96
N LEU A 8 -40.37 -27.27 59.78
CA LEU A 8 -40.24 -26.65 58.43
C LEU A 8 -38.75 -26.47 58.10
N SER A 9 -38.26 -27.18 57.16
CA SER A 9 -36.95 -26.95 56.59
C SER A 9 -37.01 -25.79 55.59
N TYR A 10 -36.37 -24.69 55.93
CA TYR A 10 -36.10 -23.61 54.97
C TYR A 10 -34.89 -23.98 54.12
N GLU A 11 -35.11 -24.29 52.85
CA GLU A 11 -34.02 -24.35 51.86
C GLU A 11 -33.60 -22.92 51.52
N LEU A 12 -32.39 -22.54 51.91
CA LEU A 12 -31.73 -21.29 51.55
C LEU A 12 -31.13 -21.48 50.14
N LEU A 13 -31.83 -20.99 49.12
CA LEU A 13 -31.29 -20.90 47.76
C LEU A 13 -30.23 -19.81 47.74
N LEU A 14 -28.98 -20.24 47.76
CA LEU A 14 -27.82 -19.34 47.58
C LEU A 14 -27.71 -18.99 46.09
N TYR A 15 -28.24 -17.84 45.67
CA TYR A 15 -27.95 -17.26 44.38
C TYR A 15 -26.50 -16.76 44.38
N VAL A 16 -25.58 -17.57 43.84
CA VAL A 16 -24.25 -17.11 43.50
C VAL A 16 -24.39 -16.20 42.28
N LEU A 17 -24.40 -14.90 42.52
CA LEU A 17 -24.22 -13.91 41.48
C LEU A 17 -22.78 -14.07 40.94
N ILE A 18 -22.63 -14.79 39.86
CA ILE A 18 -21.39 -14.77 39.07
C ILE A 18 -21.32 -13.38 38.47
N CYS A 19 -20.64 -12.47 39.11
CA CYS A 19 -20.16 -11.24 38.46
C CYS A 19 -19.15 -11.64 37.41
N ILE A 20 -19.65 -11.89 36.18
CA ILE A 20 -18.79 -11.86 34.99
C ILE A 20 -18.34 -10.41 34.91
N PRO A 21 -17.05 -10.11 35.00
CA PRO A 21 -16.57 -8.77 34.67
C PRO A 21 -16.83 -8.61 33.18
N PHE A 22 -17.95 -7.99 32.84
CA PHE A 22 -18.09 -7.33 31.56
C PHE A 22 -16.99 -6.26 31.54
N CYS A 23 -15.88 -6.60 30.97
CA CYS A 23 -14.92 -5.61 30.53
C CYS A 23 -15.69 -4.77 29.51
N SER A 24 -16.35 -3.74 30.01
CA SER A 24 -17.07 -2.75 29.24
C SER A 24 -16.02 -2.03 28.40
N CYS A 25 -15.84 -2.49 27.18
CA CYS A 25 -15.14 -1.72 26.18
C CYS A 25 -16.00 -0.48 25.88
N SER A 26 -15.77 0.60 26.63
CA SER A 26 -16.33 1.93 26.32
C SER A 26 -15.83 2.48 24.95
N GLN A 27 -15.07 1.66 24.22
CA GLN A 27 -14.49 1.90 22.90
C GLN A 27 -15.46 1.66 21.72
N LYS A 28 -16.72 1.29 21.95
CA LYS A 28 -17.65 1.02 20.84
C LYS A 28 -17.90 2.24 19.93
N ASP A 29 -17.76 3.45 20.45
CA ASP A 29 -18.09 4.66 19.70
C ASP A 29 -16.93 5.25 18.90
N THR A 30 -15.67 4.97 19.25
CA THR A 30 -14.47 5.53 18.61
C THR A 30 -13.53 4.46 18.02
N GLY A 31 -14.04 3.29 17.65
CA GLY A 31 -13.25 2.20 17.12
C GLY A 31 -13.80 1.58 15.83
N VAL A 32 -12.95 0.80 15.15
CA VAL A 32 -13.32 -0.08 14.04
C VAL A 32 -12.77 -1.47 14.34
N ILE A 33 -13.60 -2.48 14.19
CA ILE A 33 -13.25 -3.88 14.50
C ILE A 33 -13.40 -4.71 13.23
N SER A 34 -12.43 -5.60 12.96
CA SER A 34 -12.52 -6.54 11.83
C SER A 34 -13.74 -7.47 11.96
N PRO A 35 -14.27 -8.00 10.85
CA PRO A 35 -15.41 -8.92 10.88
C PRO A 35 -15.21 -10.14 11.80
N ASN A 36 -13.99 -10.72 11.85
CA ASN A 36 -13.64 -11.82 12.74
C ASN A 36 -13.40 -11.41 14.20
N GLY A 37 -13.40 -10.09 14.50
CA GLY A 37 -13.18 -9.53 15.84
C GLY A 37 -11.73 -9.57 16.34
N LYS A 38 -10.77 -10.00 15.53
CA LYS A 38 -9.36 -10.13 15.96
C LYS A 38 -8.61 -8.81 15.92
N ILE A 39 -8.87 -7.95 14.95
CA ILE A 39 -8.18 -6.67 14.80
C ILE A 39 -9.10 -5.55 15.24
N CYS A 40 -8.64 -4.72 16.16
CA CYS A 40 -9.37 -3.59 16.68
C CYS A 40 -8.53 -2.32 16.59
N LEU A 41 -9.03 -1.33 15.86
CA LEU A 41 -8.49 0.03 15.83
C LEU A 41 -9.32 0.90 16.77
N SER A 42 -8.68 1.73 17.58
CA SER A 42 -9.32 2.77 18.37
C SER A 42 -8.70 4.14 18.11
N VAL A 43 -9.53 5.16 18.01
CA VAL A 43 -9.12 6.55 17.80
C VAL A 43 -9.20 7.28 19.14
N GLU A 44 -8.17 8.06 19.43
CA GLU A 44 -8.03 8.83 20.67
C GLU A 44 -7.64 10.28 20.32
N ILE A 45 -8.23 11.24 21.05
CA ILE A 45 -7.81 12.63 21.03
C ILE A 45 -7.06 12.90 22.31
N LYS A 46 -5.79 13.30 22.21
CA LYS A 46 -5.01 13.81 23.33
C LYS A 46 -5.22 15.31 23.37
N GLU A 47 -6.09 15.73 24.28
CA GLU A 47 -6.53 17.13 24.41
C GLU A 47 -5.38 18.04 24.82
N ASP A 48 -5.39 19.25 24.29
CA ASP A 48 -4.60 20.33 24.81
C ASP A 48 -5.31 20.92 26.03
N THR A 49 -4.57 21.18 27.09
CA THR A 49 -5.12 21.64 28.38
C THR A 49 -5.86 22.99 28.33
N GLU A 50 -5.73 23.72 27.22
CA GLU A 50 -6.31 25.06 27.07
C GLU A 50 -7.68 25.09 26.35
N LYS A 51 -8.06 24.00 25.63
CA LYS A 51 -9.27 23.97 24.80
C LYS A 51 -9.99 22.64 24.90
N ASP A 52 -11.13 22.66 25.53
CA ASP A 52 -12.00 21.49 25.77
C ASP A 52 -12.39 20.79 24.45
N GLY A 53 -12.06 19.51 24.33
CA GLY A 53 -12.37 18.65 23.19
C GLY A 53 -11.50 18.83 21.96
N PHE A 54 -10.55 19.78 21.95
CA PHE A 54 -9.57 19.95 20.87
C PHE A 54 -8.22 19.37 21.26
N GLY A 55 -7.52 18.76 20.30
CA GLY A 55 -6.21 18.19 20.57
C GLY A 55 -5.58 17.55 19.34
N LYS A 56 -4.61 16.67 19.60
CA LYS A 56 -3.93 15.85 18.60
C LYS A 56 -4.62 14.51 18.49
N VAL A 57 -4.81 14.01 17.27
CA VAL A 57 -5.46 12.74 17.03
C VAL A 57 -4.44 11.63 16.86
N PHE A 58 -4.71 10.51 17.53
CA PHE A 58 -3.93 9.29 17.49
C PHE A 58 -4.85 8.10 17.23
N PHE A 59 -4.28 7.01 16.73
CA PHE A 59 -4.94 5.72 16.76
C PHE A 59 -4.03 4.64 17.33
N ASN A 60 -4.66 3.61 17.88
CA ASN A 60 -4.03 2.43 18.41
C ASN A 60 -4.60 1.20 17.69
N VAL A 61 -3.79 0.15 17.54
CA VAL A 61 -4.23 -1.12 16.97
C VAL A 61 -3.90 -2.26 17.91
N GLU A 62 -4.90 -3.09 18.18
CA GLU A 62 -4.78 -4.31 18.98
C GLU A 62 -5.10 -5.53 18.13
N TYR A 63 -4.34 -6.61 18.35
CA TYR A 63 -4.60 -7.93 17.80
C TYR A 63 -5.00 -8.89 18.91
N LYS A 64 -6.15 -9.56 18.74
CA LYS A 64 -6.72 -10.52 19.69
C LYS A 64 -6.51 -11.94 19.19
N ASP A 65 -5.86 -12.75 20.02
CA ASP A 65 -5.71 -14.18 19.80
C ASP A 65 -6.33 -14.93 20.99
N GLY A 66 -7.51 -15.45 20.77
CA GLY A 66 -8.32 -16.05 21.84
C GLY A 66 -8.61 -15.04 22.97
N LYS A 67 -8.07 -15.30 24.15
CA LYS A 67 -8.25 -14.44 25.33
C LYS A 67 -7.17 -13.36 25.48
N THR A 68 -6.12 -13.41 24.67
CA THR A 68 -4.99 -12.48 24.75
C THR A 68 -5.21 -11.33 23.78
N SER A 69 -5.10 -10.10 24.27
CA SER A 69 -5.01 -8.90 23.42
C SER A 69 -3.59 -8.38 23.45
N ARG A 70 -3.03 -8.09 22.28
CA ARG A 70 -1.68 -7.54 22.12
C ARG A 70 -1.79 -6.23 21.35
N ARG A 71 -1.21 -5.17 21.88
CA ARG A 71 -1.09 -3.91 21.17
C ARG A 71 0.00 -4.03 20.11
N VAL A 72 -0.35 -3.87 18.85
CA VAL A 72 0.57 -4.00 17.72
C VAL A 72 1.09 -2.65 17.21
N LEU A 73 0.29 -1.60 17.39
CA LEU A 73 0.69 -0.20 17.21
C LEU A 73 0.04 0.66 18.30
N SER A 74 0.80 1.62 18.80
CA SER A 74 0.31 2.59 19.78
C SER A 74 0.67 4.00 19.37
N ASP A 75 -0.15 4.95 19.78
CA ASP A 75 0.12 6.37 19.64
C ASP A 75 0.53 6.78 18.21
N THR A 76 -0.07 6.12 17.21
CA THR A 76 0.13 6.50 15.80
C THR A 76 -0.56 7.82 15.58
N ARG A 77 0.22 8.89 15.47
CA ARG A 77 -0.29 10.23 15.20
C ARG A 77 -0.87 10.27 13.79
N ILE A 78 -1.97 11.01 13.62
CA ILE A 78 -2.57 11.30 12.32
C ILE A 78 -2.86 12.79 12.20
N GLY A 79 -2.82 13.30 10.98
CA GLY A 79 -3.09 14.70 10.66
C GLY A 79 -2.70 15.04 9.24
N LEU A 80 -3.23 16.14 8.75
CA LEU A 80 -3.01 16.63 7.39
C LEU A 80 -2.84 18.14 7.42
N GLU A 81 -1.97 18.67 6.59
CA GLU A 81 -1.74 20.10 6.46
C GLU A 81 -1.76 20.52 4.99
N THR A 82 -2.57 21.50 4.67
CA THR A 82 -2.56 22.19 3.39
C THR A 82 -2.00 23.60 3.57
N GLN A 83 -1.81 24.33 2.48
CA GLN A 83 -1.34 25.70 2.55
C GLN A 83 -2.34 26.62 3.28
N LEU A 84 -3.63 26.34 3.21
CA LEU A 84 -4.70 27.16 3.75
C LEU A 84 -5.39 26.56 4.98
N MET A 85 -5.35 25.22 5.16
CA MET A 85 -6.01 24.49 6.24
C MET A 85 -5.01 23.64 7.02
N SER A 86 -5.19 23.55 8.34
CA SER A 86 -4.39 22.67 9.20
C SER A 86 -5.29 21.76 10.04
N PHE A 87 -4.93 20.46 10.03
CA PHE A 87 -5.57 19.41 10.82
C PHE A 87 -4.50 18.61 11.59
N THR A 88 -3.53 19.29 12.17
CA THR A 88 -2.39 18.69 12.87
C THR A 88 -2.54 18.70 14.38
N ASP A 89 -2.96 19.85 14.89
CA ASP A 89 -3.23 20.14 16.29
C ASP A 89 -4.60 20.82 16.39
N ASN A 90 -5.16 20.97 17.57
CA ASN A 90 -6.43 21.68 17.78
C ASN A 90 -7.55 21.25 16.82
N ILE A 91 -7.73 19.93 16.70
CA ILE A 91 -8.87 19.35 15.99
C ILE A 91 -9.73 18.53 16.95
N ARG A 92 -11.03 18.48 16.72
CA ARG A 92 -11.96 17.71 17.53
C ARG A 92 -12.77 16.75 16.69
N LEU A 93 -13.20 15.66 17.28
CA LEU A 93 -14.12 14.70 16.66
C LEU A 93 -15.53 15.31 16.58
N LYS A 94 -16.03 15.47 15.37
CA LYS A 94 -17.38 15.99 15.11
C LYS A 94 -18.41 14.87 15.07
N SER A 95 -18.10 13.78 14.39
CA SER A 95 -18.99 12.62 14.29
C SER A 95 -18.24 11.38 13.83
N VAL A 96 -18.83 10.21 14.09
CA VAL A 96 -18.38 8.92 13.57
C VAL A 96 -19.57 8.25 12.88
N SER A 97 -19.36 7.74 11.66
CA SER A 97 -20.41 7.05 10.93
C SER A 97 -20.79 5.70 11.58
N GLY A 98 -21.94 5.16 11.21
CA GLY A 98 -22.24 3.76 11.45
C GLY A 98 -21.20 2.85 10.73
N THR A 99 -21.10 1.61 11.19
CA THR A 99 -20.25 0.61 10.54
C THR A 99 -20.88 0.17 9.21
N LYS A 100 -20.08 0.20 8.14
CA LYS A 100 -20.44 -0.31 6.81
C LYS A 100 -19.58 -1.52 6.50
N LEU A 101 -20.21 -2.65 6.14
CA LEU A 101 -19.50 -3.81 5.62
C LEU A 101 -18.98 -3.50 4.20
N ILE A 102 -17.71 -3.77 3.97
CA ILE A 102 -17.05 -3.75 2.66
C ILE A 102 -16.79 -5.19 2.27
N GLU A 103 -17.11 -5.54 1.04
CA GLU A 103 -16.85 -6.86 0.47
C GLU A 103 -16.12 -6.66 -0.85
N ASP A 104 -14.93 -7.26 -0.94
CA ASP A 104 -14.09 -7.26 -2.11
C ASP A 104 -14.13 -8.64 -2.73
N ASP A 105 -14.50 -8.75 -4.01
CA ASP A 105 -14.56 -10.00 -4.78
C ASP A 105 -14.18 -9.70 -6.24
N TYR A 106 -12.99 -10.19 -6.65
CA TYR A 106 -12.46 -9.92 -7.98
C TYR A 106 -11.47 -10.98 -8.42
N VAL A 107 -11.17 -10.99 -9.73
CA VAL A 107 -10.18 -11.90 -10.31
C VAL A 107 -8.94 -11.13 -10.75
N MET A 108 -7.77 -11.61 -10.31
CA MET A 108 -6.46 -11.13 -10.74
C MET A 108 -5.93 -12.05 -11.84
N LEU A 109 -5.43 -11.47 -12.92
CA LEU A 109 -4.74 -12.21 -14.00
C LEU A 109 -3.33 -12.65 -13.58
N THR A 110 -2.72 -11.91 -12.66
CA THR A 110 -1.37 -12.15 -12.13
C THR A 110 -1.39 -11.93 -10.62
N GLY A 111 -0.34 -12.34 -9.90
CA GLY A 111 -0.22 -12.11 -8.48
C GLY A 111 -0.25 -13.38 -7.64
N LYS A 112 -0.52 -13.23 -6.35
CA LYS A 112 -0.43 -14.31 -5.35
C LYS A 112 -1.55 -15.35 -5.51
N ARG A 113 -2.74 -14.89 -5.90
CA ARG A 113 -3.92 -15.73 -6.11
C ARG A 113 -4.77 -15.15 -7.23
N SER A 114 -5.51 -16.00 -7.92
CA SER A 114 -6.39 -15.60 -9.02
C SER A 114 -7.69 -15.00 -8.49
N HIS A 115 -8.39 -15.70 -7.61
CA HIS A 115 -9.63 -15.21 -7.00
C HIS A 115 -9.33 -14.57 -5.65
N CYS A 116 -9.55 -13.26 -5.56
CA CYS A 116 -9.35 -12.46 -4.36
C CYS A 116 -10.70 -12.16 -3.74
N GLN A 117 -10.86 -12.54 -2.48
CA GLN A 117 -12.04 -12.26 -1.68
C GLN A 117 -11.58 -11.75 -0.32
N ASN A 118 -12.11 -10.62 0.10
CA ASN A 118 -11.86 -10.07 1.43
C ASN A 118 -13.10 -9.31 1.92
N ARG A 119 -13.17 -9.07 3.23
CA ARG A 119 -14.23 -8.27 3.82
C ARG A 119 -13.70 -7.47 5.00
N GLY A 120 -14.22 -6.26 5.13
CA GLY A 120 -13.82 -5.35 6.18
C GLY A 120 -14.98 -4.50 6.66
N ASN A 121 -14.84 -3.95 7.85
CA ASN A 121 -15.74 -2.97 8.42
C ASN A 121 -15.17 -1.58 8.22
N GLU A 122 -15.93 -0.68 7.60
CA GLU A 122 -15.57 0.71 7.37
C GLU A 122 -16.31 1.64 8.33
N ARG A 123 -15.60 2.63 8.85
CA ARG A 123 -16.19 3.81 9.52
C ARG A 123 -15.46 5.08 9.09
N ILE A 124 -16.21 6.17 9.03
CA ILE A 124 -15.68 7.50 8.71
C ILE A 124 -15.71 8.34 9.99
N PHE A 125 -14.54 8.83 10.36
CA PHE A 125 -14.35 9.73 11.49
C PHE A 125 -14.23 11.15 10.94
N ARG A 126 -15.21 11.99 11.23
CA ARG A 126 -15.22 13.38 10.80
C ARG A 126 -14.67 14.27 11.89
N PHE A 127 -13.60 14.98 11.56
CA PHE A 127 -12.98 15.97 12.42
C PHE A 127 -13.24 17.38 11.90
N GLU A 128 -13.18 18.33 12.80
CA GLU A 128 -13.16 19.75 12.44
C GLU A 128 -12.04 20.47 13.19
N ASN A 129 -11.43 21.45 12.55
CA ASN A 129 -10.49 22.35 13.17
C ASN A 129 -11.19 23.58 13.77
N GLU A 130 -10.44 24.51 14.37
CA GLU A 130 -10.99 25.72 15.00
C GLU A 130 -11.77 26.65 14.04
N LYS A 131 -11.49 26.56 12.73
CA LYS A 131 -12.21 27.31 11.68
C LYS A 131 -13.45 26.58 11.16
N ALA A 132 -13.84 25.45 11.78
CA ALA A 132 -14.91 24.57 11.34
C ALA A 132 -14.68 23.94 9.94
N GLU A 133 -13.45 23.90 9.46
CA GLU A 133 -13.06 23.16 8.27
C GLU A 133 -13.06 21.66 8.57
N ILE A 134 -13.34 20.82 7.58
CA ILE A 134 -13.63 19.40 7.76
C ILE A 134 -12.51 18.52 7.20
N LEU A 135 -12.07 17.56 8.01
CA LEU A 135 -11.25 16.43 7.61
C LEU A 135 -12.00 15.13 7.93
N ASP A 136 -12.22 14.30 6.93
CA ASP A 136 -12.70 12.94 7.12
C ASP A 136 -11.51 11.97 7.10
N ILE A 137 -11.49 11.03 8.04
CA ILE A 137 -10.55 9.90 8.02
C ILE A 137 -11.36 8.64 7.89
N VAL A 138 -11.14 7.93 6.78
CA VAL A 138 -11.80 6.66 6.49
C VAL A 138 -10.92 5.54 7.01
N PHE A 139 -11.40 4.77 7.99
CA PHE A 139 -10.76 3.57 8.49
C PHE A 139 -11.52 2.33 8.04
N ARG A 140 -10.77 1.31 7.62
CA ARG A 140 -11.29 -0.04 7.39
C ARG A 140 -10.49 -1.04 8.20
N ALA A 141 -11.19 -1.95 8.87
CA ALA A 141 -10.59 -3.10 9.53
C ALA A 141 -11.01 -4.37 8.79
N TYR A 142 -10.04 -5.01 8.15
CA TYR A 142 -10.15 -6.29 7.49
C TYR A 142 -9.68 -7.42 8.42
N ASP A 143 -9.95 -8.66 8.07
CA ASP A 143 -9.54 -9.81 8.88
C ASP A 143 -8.00 -10.02 8.90
N ASP A 144 -7.29 -9.44 7.93
CA ASP A 144 -5.84 -9.48 7.76
C ASP A 144 -5.15 -8.12 7.89
N GLY A 145 -5.85 -7.05 8.34
CA GLY A 145 -5.20 -5.76 8.57
C GLY A 145 -6.12 -4.56 8.70
N ILE A 146 -5.49 -3.41 8.75
CA ILE A 146 -6.12 -2.08 8.82
C ILE A 146 -5.68 -1.26 7.62
N VAL A 147 -6.60 -0.50 7.06
CA VAL A 147 -6.26 0.54 6.09
C VAL A 147 -6.95 1.85 6.47
N PHE A 148 -6.31 2.96 6.15
CA PHE A 148 -6.94 4.27 6.33
C PHE A 148 -6.46 5.27 5.28
N ARG A 149 -7.27 6.30 5.08
CA ARG A 149 -6.94 7.43 4.22
C ARG A 149 -7.61 8.71 4.69
N TYR A 150 -7.04 9.81 4.30
CA TYR A 150 -7.59 11.14 4.52
C TYR A 150 -8.52 11.54 3.37
N SER A 151 -9.54 12.33 3.69
CA SER A 151 -10.42 12.95 2.70
C SER A 151 -10.77 14.37 3.13
N LEU A 152 -10.56 15.32 2.23
CA LEU A 152 -11.05 16.69 2.35
C LEU A 152 -12.27 16.81 1.44
N PRO A 153 -13.50 16.82 2.00
CA PRO A 153 -14.74 16.89 1.21
C PRO A 153 -14.87 18.20 0.44
N SER A 154 -14.24 19.25 0.93
CA SER A 154 -14.18 20.57 0.30
C SER A 154 -12.80 21.16 0.51
N VAL A 155 -12.20 21.64 -0.56
CA VAL A 155 -10.88 22.27 -0.59
C VAL A 155 -11.06 23.70 -1.08
N GLN A 156 -10.34 24.64 -0.48
CA GLN A 156 -10.33 26.05 -0.91
C GLN A 156 -9.65 26.19 -2.28
N ASP A 157 -10.10 27.15 -3.08
CA ASP A 157 -9.51 27.41 -4.40
C ASP A 157 -7.99 27.67 -4.29
N LYS A 158 -7.22 27.01 -5.17
CA LYS A 158 -5.75 27.09 -5.24
C LYS A 158 -5.00 26.58 -4.01
N ASP A 159 -5.63 25.75 -3.18
CA ASP A 159 -4.95 25.14 -2.06
C ASP A 159 -4.00 24.02 -2.52
N SER A 160 -3.04 23.69 -1.70
CA SER A 160 -2.06 22.63 -1.94
C SER A 160 -1.81 21.84 -0.67
N LEU A 161 -1.73 20.53 -0.78
CA LEU A 161 -1.27 19.67 0.29
C LEU A 161 0.23 19.94 0.53
N ILE A 162 0.58 20.21 1.79
CA ILE A 162 1.96 20.49 2.22
C ILE A 162 2.55 19.28 2.94
N SER A 163 1.80 18.66 3.85
CA SER A 163 2.33 17.54 4.61
C SER A 163 1.25 16.61 5.15
N GLU A 164 1.64 15.36 5.33
CA GLU A 164 0.92 14.37 6.10
C GLU A 164 1.66 14.12 7.41
N HIS A 165 0.93 14.12 8.52
CA HIS A 165 1.48 13.97 9.86
C HIS A 165 1.28 12.56 10.45
N THR A 166 0.95 11.56 9.59
CA THR A 166 0.95 10.15 10.02
C THR A 166 2.33 9.76 10.51
N ALA A 167 2.41 9.30 11.77
CA ALA A 167 3.68 8.90 12.37
C ALA A 167 3.49 7.65 13.22
N TYR A 168 4.13 6.56 12.78
CA TYR A 168 4.10 5.27 13.45
C TYR A 168 5.15 5.24 14.55
N TYR A 169 4.74 5.10 15.81
CA TYR A 169 5.66 4.88 16.91
C TYR A 169 5.99 3.39 17.03
N ILE A 170 7.26 3.05 16.94
CA ILE A 170 7.76 1.68 17.00
C ILE A 170 8.69 1.57 18.20
N PRO A 171 8.29 0.86 19.29
CA PRO A 171 9.08 0.74 20.50
C PRO A 171 10.48 0.20 20.23
N GLU A 172 11.44 0.64 21.05
CA GLU A 172 12.78 0.07 21.05
C GLU A 172 12.74 -1.44 21.30
N GLY A 173 13.62 -2.19 20.64
CA GLY A 173 13.63 -3.66 20.72
C GLY A 173 12.68 -4.37 19.76
N THR A 174 11.72 -3.67 19.14
CA THR A 174 10.88 -4.27 18.09
C THR A 174 11.74 -4.66 16.90
N LYS A 175 11.67 -5.92 16.49
CA LYS A 175 12.33 -6.38 15.26
C LYS A 175 11.67 -5.70 14.05
N ARG A 176 12.51 -5.22 13.13
CA ARG A 176 12.06 -4.52 11.93
C ARG A 176 12.94 -4.87 10.73
N TRP A 177 12.31 -5.10 9.59
CA TRP A 177 12.98 -5.26 8.29
C TRP A 177 12.62 -4.06 7.44
N ILE A 178 13.62 -3.27 7.09
CA ILE A 178 13.44 -2.02 6.37
C ILE A 178 14.71 -1.68 5.59
N GLN A 179 14.56 -1.11 4.40
CA GLN A 179 15.68 -0.61 3.61
C GLN A 179 15.83 0.91 3.74
N ASN A 180 17.04 1.41 3.59
CA ASN A 180 17.23 2.84 3.35
C ASN A 180 16.50 3.25 2.08
N TYR A 181 15.90 4.44 2.10
CA TYR A 181 15.29 4.96 0.88
C TYR A 181 16.33 5.10 -0.23
N SER A 182 15.98 4.62 -1.40
CA SER A 182 16.70 4.85 -2.66
C SER A 182 15.69 4.89 -3.80
N VAL A 183 15.95 5.72 -4.80
CA VAL A 183 15.04 5.92 -5.95
C VAL A 183 14.78 4.63 -6.76
N GLY A 184 15.68 3.66 -6.72
CA GLY A 184 15.54 2.38 -7.42
C GLY A 184 14.81 1.30 -6.63
N TYR A 185 14.63 1.46 -5.32
CA TYR A 185 14.07 0.43 -4.40
C TYR A 185 14.73 -0.96 -4.51
N GLU A 186 15.98 -1.02 -4.97
CA GLU A 186 16.73 -2.27 -5.20
C GLU A 186 17.62 -2.69 -4.01
N GLY A 187 17.35 -2.11 -2.83
CA GLY A 187 18.10 -2.41 -1.61
C GLY A 187 17.62 -3.68 -0.91
N PHE A 188 18.45 -4.17 -0.01
CA PHE A 188 18.07 -5.23 0.92
C PHE A 188 17.26 -4.67 2.10
N TYR A 189 16.48 -5.55 2.72
CA TYR A 189 15.69 -5.28 3.93
C TYR A 189 16.36 -5.96 5.14
N PRO A 190 17.46 -5.44 5.68
CA PRO A 190 18.16 -6.06 6.79
C PRO A 190 17.31 -6.04 8.06
N LEU A 191 17.41 -7.10 8.86
CA LEU A 191 16.85 -7.12 10.20
C LEU A 191 17.55 -6.09 11.08
N LYS A 192 16.77 -5.28 11.75
CA LYS A 192 17.20 -4.34 12.79
C LYS A 192 16.42 -4.59 14.08
N THR A 193 17.12 -4.61 15.21
CA THR A 193 16.53 -4.82 16.55
C THR A 193 16.58 -3.56 17.40
N ARG A 194 17.19 -2.50 16.88
CA ARG A 194 17.26 -1.18 17.51
C ARG A 194 16.75 -0.10 16.57
N ALA A 195 16.29 0.99 17.11
CA ALA A 195 15.99 2.17 16.35
C ALA A 195 17.30 2.78 15.79
N GLU A 196 17.31 3.10 14.52
CA GLU A 196 18.42 3.73 13.81
C GLU A 196 17.87 4.81 12.88
N ARG A 197 18.72 5.75 12.50
CA ARG A 197 18.40 6.70 11.43
C ARG A 197 18.69 6.06 10.08
N GLY A 198 17.79 6.22 9.13
CA GLY A 198 18.04 5.90 7.73
C GLY A 198 19.07 6.84 7.11
N LYS A 199 19.53 6.50 5.91
CA LYS A 199 20.31 7.44 5.10
C LYS A 199 19.45 8.69 4.87
N ASP A 200 19.99 9.85 5.15
CA ASP A 200 19.26 11.13 5.11
C ASP A 200 17.98 11.15 5.97
N ASN A 201 17.94 10.28 7.01
CA ASN A 201 16.80 9.98 7.87
C ASN A 201 15.57 9.41 7.14
N MET A 202 15.77 8.84 5.94
CA MET A 202 14.71 8.32 5.07
C MET A 202 14.77 6.80 4.95
N TRP A 203 13.58 6.20 4.89
CA TRP A 203 13.36 4.78 4.73
C TRP A 203 12.35 4.50 3.62
N GLY A 204 12.58 3.43 2.85
CA GLY A 204 11.68 2.97 1.80
C GLY A 204 10.64 1.98 2.33
N TYR A 205 9.48 1.94 1.70
CA TYR A 205 8.49 0.89 1.93
C TYR A 205 8.89 -0.45 1.28
N PRO A 206 8.28 -1.56 1.72
CA PRO A 206 7.49 -1.73 2.93
C PRO A 206 8.36 -1.77 4.20
N LEU A 207 7.74 -1.49 5.36
CA LEU A 207 8.33 -1.72 6.67
C LEU A 207 7.65 -2.94 7.30
N LEU A 208 8.39 -4.02 7.53
CA LEU A 208 7.89 -5.19 8.25
C LEU A 208 8.34 -5.13 9.71
N LEU A 209 7.42 -5.34 10.63
CA LEU A 209 7.64 -5.37 12.07
C LEU A 209 7.26 -6.73 12.63
N GLU A 210 7.93 -7.14 13.71
CA GLU A 210 7.51 -8.23 14.61
C GLU A 210 7.39 -7.66 16.03
N PRO A 211 6.22 -7.05 16.37
CA PRO A 211 5.99 -6.47 17.69
C PRO A 211 5.86 -7.50 18.81
N ALA A 212 5.53 -8.74 18.48
CA ALA A 212 5.49 -9.88 19.38
C ALA A 212 5.81 -11.17 18.60
N ASP A 213 6.21 -12.22 19.30
CA ASP A 213 6.56 -13.50 18.68
C ASP A 213 5.47 -13.98 17.71
N SER A 214 5.86 -14.24 16.47
CA SER A 214 5.01 -14.73 15.38
C SER A 214 3.83 -13.82 15.01
N LEU A 215 3.83 -12.58 15.48
CA LEU A 215 2.87 -11.55 15.09
C LEU A 215 3.58 -10.46 14.30
N PHE A 216 3.15 -10.25 13.07
CA PHE A 216 3.78 -9.33 12.14
C PHE A 216 2.85 -8.18 11.75
N VAL A 217 3.45 -7.04 11.43
CA VAL A 217 2.77 -5.88 10.84
C VAL A 217 3.60 -5.40 9.67
N LEU A 218 3.03 -5.42 8.46
CA LEU A 218 3.66 -4.84 7.29
C LEU A 218 2.99 -3.52 6.96
N ILE A 219 3.77 -2.45 6.96
CA ILE A 219 3.31 -1.09 6.67
C ILE A 219 3.73 -0.71 5.26
N THR A 220 2.75 -0.28 4.46
CA THR A 220 2.94 0.20 3.09
C THR A 220 1.83 1.17 2.69
N GLU A 221 1.77 1.51 1.41
CA GLU A 221 0.71 2.36 0.83
C GLU A 221 0.09 1.70 -0.41
N ALA A 222 -1.11 2.13 -0.78
CA ALA A 222 -1.84 1.60 -1.93
C ALA A 222 -2.67 2.67 -2.63
N ASN A 223 -3.05 2.39 -3.88
CA ASN A 223 -3.91 3.25 -4.69
C ASN A 223 -3.32 4.64 -4.91
N ILE A 224 -2.03 4.71 -5.26
CA ILE A 224 -1.38 5.95 -5.66
C ILE A 224 -1.81 6.27 -7.08
N LEU A 225 -2.75 7.18 -7.23
CA LEU A 225 -3.34 7.56 -8.50
C LEU A 225 -2.69 8.84 -9.06
N ARG A 226 -3.03 9.14 -10.30
CA ARG A 226 -2.67 10.41 -10.89
C ARG A 226 -3.21 11.56 -10.05
N GLY A 227 -2.34 12.45 -9.62
CA GLY A 227 -2.69 13.57 -8.71
C GLY A 227 -2.36 13.28 -7.24
N HIS A 228 -1.76 12.12 -6.94
CA HIS A 228 -1.17 11.85 -5.63
C HIS A 228 0.35 12.02 -5.68
N SER A 229 0.95 12.25 -4.52
CA SER A 229 2.38 12.09 -4.28
C SER A 229 2.63 10.71 -3.71
N GLY A 230 3.70 10.05 -4.13
CA GLY A 230 4.24 8.92 -3.39
C GLY A 230 4.76 9.36 -2.03
N SER A 231 5.08 8.43 -1.14
CA SER A 231 5.64 8.76 0.16
C SER A 231 6.75 7.80 0.58
N ARG A 232 7.46 8.20 1.62
CA ARG A 232 8.53 7.46 2.28
C ARG A 232 8.43 7.69 3.79
N LEU A 233 9.18 6.94 4.57
CA LEU A 233 9.19 7.10 6.01
C LEU A 233 10.38 7.95 6.44
N TYR A 234 10.16 8.87 7.39
CA TYR A 234 11.15 9.77 7.94
C TYR A 234 11.23 9.61 9.45
N ASN A 235 12.44 9.48 10.01
CA ASN A 235 12.64 9.35 11.44
C ASN A 235 13.72 10.28 12.02
N GLY A 236 13.91 11.46 11.40
CA GLY A 236 14.95 12.40 11.79
C GLY A 236 14.71 13.08 13.14
N ASN A 237 13.45 13.26 13.55
CA ASN A 237 13.11 13.93 14.81
C ASN A 237 13.21 12.97 16.01
N ASP A 238 12.70 11.74 15.84
CA ASP A 238 12.74 10.67 16.82
C ASP A 238 13.00 9.35 16.08
N MET A 239 14.04 8.62 16.47
CA MET A 239 14.41 7.36 15.81
C MET A 239 13.35 6.26 15.92
N ASN A 240 12.49 6.34 16.94
CA ASN A 240 11.38 5.40 17.13
C ASN A 240 10.09 5.82 16.40
N GLN A 241 10.05 7.04 15.84
CA GLN A 241 8.88 7.57 15.17
C GLN A 241 9.09 7.65 13.67
N TYR A 242 8.37 6.84 12.91
CA TYR A 242 8.43 6.76 11.46
C TYR A 242 7.28 7.58 10.86
N GLN A 243 7.56 8.81 10.49
CA GLN A 243 6.60 9.73 9.91
C GLN A 243 6.49 9.51 8.40
N VAL A 244 5.28 9.48 7.89
CA VAL A 244 5.00 9.53 6.44
C VAL A 244 5.42 10.89 5.91
N ARG A 245 6.25 10.89 4.87
CA ARG A 245 6.71 12.12 4.22
C ARG A 245 6.50 11.99 2.72
N MET A 246 5.73 12.90 2.15
CA MET A 246 5.54 12.98 0.71
C MET A 246 6.87 13.18 -0.01
N THR A 247 6.98 12.69 -1.23
CA THR A 247 8.15 12.92 -2.08
C THR A 247 8.09 14.30 -2.72
N ASP A 248 6.90 14.81 -2.99
CA ASP A 248 6.69 16.18 -3.46
C ASP A 248 6.67 17.19 -2.30
N ASP A 249 7.25 18.35 -2.48
CA ASP A 249 7.22 19.44 -1.49
C ASP A 249 5.80 19.99 -1.29
N LYS A 250 5.00 19.96 -2.35
CA LYS A 250 3.57 20.32 -2.33
C LYS A 250 2.83 19.69 -3.49
N LEU A 251 1.55 19.42 -3.29
CA LEU A 251 0.65 18.86 -4.28
C LEU A 251 -0.57 19.76 -4.44
N ALA A 252 -0.80 20.30 -5.63
CA ALA A 252 -1.98 21.12 -5.92
C ALA A 252 -3.26 20.27 -5.79
N LEU A 253 -4.24 20.79 -5.08
CA LEU A 253 -5.51 20.12 -4.82
C LEU A 253 -6.60 20.62 -5.78
N GLY A 254 -7.60 19.76 -6.04
CA GLY A 254 -8.86 20.14 -6.69
C GLY A 254 -9.92 20.57 -5.68
N ASP A 255 -11.18 20.58 -6.08
CA ASP A 255 -12.31 20.96 -5.22
C ASP A 255 -12.49 20.03 -4.00
N SER A 256 -11.98 18.82 -4.10
CA SER A 256 -11.90 17.84 -3.04
C SER A 256 -10.60 17.03 -3.15
N PHE A 257 -10.21 16.36 -2.07
CA PHE A 257 -9.02 15.53 -2.06
C PHE A 257 -9.27 14.23 -1.31
N THR A 258 -8.64 13.15 -1.78
CA THR A 258 -8.55 11.87 -1.08
C THR A 258 -7.11 11.37 -1.21
N SER A 259 -6.47 11.05 -0.10
CA SER A 259 -5.09 10.54 -0.11
C SER A 259 -5.01 9.09 -0.60
N PRO A 260 -3.82 8.59 -0.97
CA PRO A 260 -3.56 7.16 -1.03
C PRO A 260 -3.94 6.46 0.29
N TRP A 261 -4.19 5.15 0.23
CA TRP A 261 -4.39 4.35 1.43
C TRP A 261 -3.06 4.10 2.15
N ARG A 262 -3.08 4.21 3.47
CA ARG A 262 -2.05 3.67 4.35
C ARG A 262 -2.51 2.27 4.73
N VAL A 263 -1.65 1.27 4.49
CA VAL A 263 -1.97 -0.16 4.61
C VAL A 263 -1.11 -0.79 5.68
N LEU A 264 -1.75 -1.48 6.61
CA LEU A 264 -1.15 -2.25 7.70
C LEU A 264 -1.67 -3.68 7.62
N MET A 265 -0.90 -4.61 7.02
CA MET A 265 -1.23 -6.03 7.05
C MET A 265 -0.80 -6.60 8.39
N ILE A 266 -1.69 -7.33 9.09
CA ILE A 266 -1.49 -7.75 10.49
C ILE A 266 -1.87 -9.21 10.64
N GLY A 267 -0.97 -10.02 11.19
CA GLY A 267 -1.23 -11.43 11.45
C GLY A 267 0.06 -12.24 11.58
N SER A 268 -0.04 -13.54 11.36
CA SER A 268 1.15 -14.39 11.18
C SER A 268 1.92 -13.98 9.93
N LEU A 269 3.14 -14.47 9.77
CA LEU A 269 3.90 -14.22 8.53
C LEU A 269 3.16 -14.74 7.29
N SER A 270 2.46 -15.87 7.41
CA SER A 270 1.63 -16.41 6.33
C SER A 270 0.50 -15.45 5.97
N ASP A 271 -0.22 -14.90 6.97
CA ASP A 271 -1.30 -13.95 6.74
C ASP A 271 -0.79 -12.71 5.99
N VAL A 272 0.38 -12.17 6.38
CA VAL A 272 1.00 -11.02 5.71
C VAL A 272 1.39 -11.35 4.27
N VAL A 273 1.99 -12.54 4.03
CA VAL A 273 2.40 -12.98 2.69
C VAL A 273 1.18 -13.21 1.79
N GLU A 274 0.10 -13.74 2.33
CA GLU A 274 -1.12 -14.05 1.57
C GLU A 274 -2.07 -12.87 1.41
N SER A 275 -1.92 -11.81 2.22
CA SER A 275 -2.81 -10.64 2.20
C SER A 275 -2.88 -10.00 0.80
N THR A 276 -4.08 -9.61 0.40
CA THR A 276 -4.38 -8.89 -0.83
C THR A 276 -4.77 -7.43 -0.58
N LEU A 277 -4.61 -6.91 0.64
CA LEU A 277 -5.08 -5.59 1.04
C LEU A 277 -4.66 -4.45 0.11
N VAL A 278 -3.45 -4.50 -0.47
CA VAL A 278 -3.01 -3.48 -1.44
C VAL A 278 -3.92 -3.44 -2.67
N THR A 279 -4.30 -4.60 -3.18
CA THR A 279 -5.19 -4.70 -4.35
C THR A 279 -6.67 -4.53 -3.98
N ASP A 280 -7.08 -4.98 -2.78
CA ASP A 280 -8.46 -4.84 -2.29
C ASP A 280 -8.89 -3.37 -2.18
N VAL A 281 -7.98 -2.48 -1.78
CA VAL A 281 -8.27 -1.05 -1.61
C VAL A 281 -7.88 -0.19 -2.81
N SER A 282 -7.36 -0.81 -3.87
CA SER A 282 -7.03 -0.12 -5.11
C SER A 282 -8.24 -0.02 -6.05
N GLU A 283 -8.23 0.97 -6.94
CA GLU A 283 -9.27 1.08 -7.95
C GLU A 283 -9.33 -0.19 -8.82
N PRO A 284 -10.54 -0.66 -9.16
CA PRO A 284 -10.70 -1.82 -10.01
C PRO A 284 -10.14 -1.58 -11.41
N ASN A 285 -9.81 -2.67 -12.09
CA ASN A 285 -9.41 -2.62 -13.49
C ASN A 285 -10.47 -1.92 -14.35
N LYS A 286 -10.01 -0.99 -15.18
CA LYS A 286 -10.87 -0.21 -16.10
C LYS A 286 -10.92 -0.79 -17.52
N ILE A 287 -10.10 -1.81 -17.81
CA ILE A 287 -10.07 -2.49 -19.10
C ILE A 287 -11.15 -3.55 -19.12
N SER A 288 -12.14 -3.41 -19.99
CA SER A 288 -13.30 -4.31 -20.06
C SER A 288 -12.96 -5.66 -20.69
N ASP A 289 -12.08 -5.70 -21.69
CA ASP A 289 -11.62 -6.94 -22.33
C ASP A 289 -10.16 -7.19 -21.98
N THR A 290 -9.93 -8.18 -21.14
CA THR A 290 -8.59 -8.63 -20.70
C THR A 290 -8.21 -10.00 -21.29
N SER A 291 -9.02 -10.56 -22.20
CA SER A 291 -8.82 -11.90 -22.76
C SER A 291 -7.51 -12.05 -23.53
N TRP A 292 -6.95 -10.93 -24.02
CA TRP A 292 -5.67 -10.90 -24.72
C TRP A 292 -4.45 -10.95 -23.79
N ILE A 293 -4.62 -10.70 -22.50
CA ILE A 293 -3.53 -10.74 -21.50
C ILE A 293 -3.29 -12.18 -21.07
N MET A 294 -2.18 -12.75 -21.50
CA MET A 294 -1.83 -14.13 -21.16
C MET A 294 -0.49 -14.14 -20.41
N PRO A 295 -0.48 -14.48 -19.11
CA PRO A 295 0.75 -14.69 -18.35
C PRO A 295 1.59 -15.82 -18.94
N GLY A 296 2.91 -15.70 -18.84
CA GLY A 296 3.82 -16.73 -19.33
C GLY A 296 5.27 -16.40 -19.10
N SER A 297 6.15 -17.41 -19.24
CA SER A 297 7.59 -17.24 -19.13
C SER A 297 8.14 -16.57 -20.38
N ALA A 298 9.18 -15.78 -20.23
CA ALA A 298 9.90 -15.10 -21.32
C ALA A 298 11.40 -15.41 -21.24
N SER A 299 12.05 -15.61 -22.39
CA SER A 299 13.50 -15.52 -22.45
C SER A 299 13.94 -14.07 -22.32
N TRP A 300 15.06 -13.84 -21.66
CA TRP A 300 15.56 -12.48 -21.41
C TRP A 300 17.10 -12.43 -21.45
N VAL A 301 17.63 -11.57 -22.30
CA VAL A 301 19.06 -11.56 -22.66
C VAL A 301 19.94 -10.83 -21.65
N TYR A 302 19.40 -9.84 -20.91
CA TYR A 302 20.22 -8.80 -20.30
C TYR A 302 21.18 -9.28 -19.20
N TRP A 303 20.75 -10.16 -18.30
CA TRP A 303 21.62 -10.61 -17.20
C TRP A 303 22.74 -11.54 -17.65
N ALA A 304 22.51 -12.32 -18.70
CA ALA A 304 23.56 -13.19 -19.24
C ALA A 304 24.49 -12.48 -20.22
N HIS A 305 23.93 -11.55 -20.99
CA HIS A 305 24.64 -10.75 -21.99
C HIS A 305 24.25 -9.27 -21.83
N ASN A 306 24.94 -8.57 -20.92
CA ASN A 306 24.75 -7.13 -20.74
C ASN A 306 24.95 -6.42 -22.10
N HIS A 307 24.03 -5.53 -22.48
CA HIS A 307 23.94 -4.88 -23.81
C HIS A 307 23.74 -5.86 -24.99
N GLY A 308 23.29 -7.09 -24.73
CA GLY A 308 23.12 -8.13 -25.75
C GLY A 308 22.10 -7.78 -26.83
N SER A 309 21.13 -6.92 -26.57
CA SER A 309 20.12 -6.49 -27.54
C SER A 309 20.66 -5.64 -28.69
N LYS A 310 21.91 -5.14 -28.61
CA LYS A 310 22.62 -4.54 -29.75
C LYS A 310 23.04 -5.54 -30.81
N ASN A 311 23.00 -6.83 -30.52
CA ASN A 311 23.47 -7.89 -31.38
C ASN A 311 22.32 -8.81 -31.78
N PHE A 312 21.91 -8.71 -33.04
CA PHE A 312 20.83 -9.50 -33.65
C PHE A 312 21.01 -11.01 -33.41
N LYS A 313 22.22 -11.54 -33.59
CA LYS A 313 22.47 -12.99 -33.47
C LYS A 313 22.27 -13.48 -32.02
N ILE A 314 22.72 -12.69 -31.04
CA ILE A 314 22.53 -13.04 -29.62
C ILE A 314 21.04 -13.09 -29.26
N VAL A 315 20.25 -12.04 -29.64
CA VAL A 315 18.83 -12.04 -29.34
C VAL A 315 18.09 -13.15 -30.07
N LYS A 316 18.52 -13.45 -31.30
CA LYS A 316 17.98 -14.60 -32.06
C LYS A 316 18.18 -15.91 -31.31
N ASP A 317 19.37 -16.15 -30.71
CA ASP A 317 19.63 -17.34 -29.90
C ASP A 317 18.71 -17.43 -28.68
N TYR A 318 18.33 -16.28 -28.06
CA TYR A 318 17.36 -16.24 -26.96
C TYR A 318 15.91 -16.49 -27.42
N ILE A 319 15.56 -16.12 -28.65
CA ILE A 319 14.28 -16.53 -29.24
C ILE A 319 14.26 -18.04 -29.47
N ASP A 320 15.33 -18.61 -29.99
CA ASP A 320 15.47 -20.05 -30.16
C ASP A 320 15.46 -20.80 -28.82
N LEU A 321 16.07 -20.24 -27.77
CA LEU A 321 15.96 -20.75 -26.40
C LEU A 321 14.49 -20.75 -25.93
N ALA A 322 13.71 -19.71 -26.20
CA ALA A 322 12.31 -19.69 -25.84
C ALA A 322 11.53 -20.81 -26.55
N VAL A 323 11.85 -21.11 -27.80
CA VAL A 323 11.28 -22.26 -28.56
C VAL A 323 11.62 -23.57 -27.85
N ASP A 324 12.88 -23.80 -27.54
CA ASP A 324 13.36 -25.05 -26.91
C ASP A 324 12.75 -25.27 -25.52
N MET A 325 12.60 -24.18 -24.75
CA MET A 325 12.00 -24.17 -23.42
C MET A 325 10.47 -24.16 -23.44
N LYS A 326 9.84 -24.03 -24.62
CA LYS A 326 8.39 -23.87 -24.79
C LYS A 326 7.83 -22.64 -24.04
N TRP A 327 8.58 -21.59 -23.95
CA TRP A 327 8.14 -20.32 -23.39
C TRP A 327 7.41 -19.49 -24.45
N PRO A 328 6.28 -18.86 -24.10
CA PRO A 328 5.48 -18.14 -25.09
C PRO A 328 6.11 -16.80 -25.53
N TYR A 329 7.05 -16.26 -24.75
CA TYR A 329 7.57 -14.90 -24.95
C TYR A 329 9.08 -14.86 -25.03
N SER A 330 9.58 -13.81 -25.72
CA SER A 330 10.97 -13.36 -25.63
C SER A 330 10.99 -11.84 -25.41
N LEU A 331 11.72 -11.39 -24.38
CA LEU A 331 11.90 -9.97 -24.08
C LEU A 331 13.18 -9.45 -24.72
N ILE A 332 13.03 -8.56 -25.68
CA ILE A 332 14.10 -7.81 -26.32
C ILE A 332 14.36 -6.57 -25.46
N ASP A 333 15.49 -6.58 -24.74
CA ASP A 333 15.79 -5.59 -23.70
C ASP A 333 16.42 -4.30 -24.28
N ALA A 334 16.91 -3.43 -23.39
CA ALA A 334 17.46 -2.11 -23.71
C ALA A 334 18.42 -2.08 -24.90
N GLU A 335 18.48 -0.96 -25.60
CA GLU A 335 19.40 -0.67 -26.71
C GLU A 335 19.10 -1.45 -28.02
N TRP A 336 17.92 -2.04 -28.13
CA TRP A 336 17.49 -2.70 -29.38
C TRP A 336 17.42 -1.74 -30.57
N ASN A 337 17.29 -0.44 -30.33
CA ASN A 337 17.34 0.62 -31.36
C ASN A 337 18.74 0.83 -31.96
N GLU A 338 19.75 0.24 -31.35
CA GLU A 338 21.16 0.23 -31.83
C GLU A 338 21.55 -1.15 -32.36
N MET A 339 20.57 -2.01 -32.64
CA MET A 339 20.80 -3.37 -33.08
C MET A 339 21.57 -3.41 -34.43
N SER A 340 22.48 -4.37 -34.52
CA SER A 340 23.33 -4.62 -35.66
C SER A 340 23.72 -6.08 -35.74
N ASN A 341 24.61 -6.45 -36.65
CA ASN A 341 25.21 -7.78 -36.76
C ASN A 341 24.24 -8.86 -37.26
N GLY A 342 23.48 -8.55 -38.30
CA GLY A 342 22.67 -9.55 -39.02
C GLY A 342 21.24 -9.17 -39.27
N GLY A 343 20.77 -8.05 -38.76
CA GLY A 343 19.44 -7.50 -38.95
C GLY A 343 19.12 -6.39 -37.96
N ASP A 344 17.91 -5.90 -38.00
CA ASP A 344 17.38 -4.86 -37.15
C ASP A 344 16.21 -5.42 -36.29
N ILE A 345 15.53 -4.53 -35.58
CA ILE A 345 14.42 -4.89 -34.70
C ILE A 345 13.21 -5.46 -35.45
N GLU A 346 12.95 -4.98 -36.68
CA GLU A 346 11.82 -5.45 -37.50
C GLU A 346 12.08 -6.86 -38.01
N ASP A 347 13.32 -7.13 -38.43
CA ASP A 347 13.78 -8.47 -38.79
C ASP A 347 13.65 -9.45 -37.61
N LEU A 348 14.02 -8.99 -36.43
CA LEU A 348 13.96 -9.81 -35.23
C LEU A 348 12.52 -10.12 -34.77
N ILE A 349 11.62 -9.13 -34.86
CA ILE A 349 10.19 -9.32 -34.60
C ILE A 349 9.62 -10.35 -35.58
N THR A 350 9.94 -10.20 -36.88
CA THR A 350 9.52 -11.12 -37.93
C THR A 350 10.04 -12.54 -37.65
N TYR A 351 11.30 -12.67 -37.27
CA TYR A 351 11.88 -13.95 -36.89
C TYR A 351 11.17 -14.57 -35.70
N SER A 352 10.95 -13.81 -34.63
CA SER A 352 10.26 -14.27 -33.42
C SER A 352 8.86 -14.82 -33.70
N LEU A 353 8.08 -14.07 -34.51
CA LEU A 353 6.75 -14.49 -34.92
C LEU A 353 6.77 -15.76 -35.80
N SER A 354 7.78 -15.89 -36.71
CA SER A 354 7.95 -17.10 -37.51
C SER A 354 8.25 -18.35 -36.70
N ARG A 355 8.80 -18.19 -35.49
CA ARG A 355 9.07 -19.24 -34.51
C ARG A 355 7.91 -19.48 -33.52
N ASN A 356 6.78 -18.80 -33.70
CA ASN A 356 5.63 -18.80 -32.83
C ASN A 356 5.98 -18.29 -31.38
N ILE A 357 6.95 -17.42 -31.26
CA ILE A 357 7.32 -16.72 -30.04
C ILE A 357 6.83 -15.29 -30.12
N LYS A 358 6.12 -14.85 -29.09
CA LYS A 358 5.54 -13.51 -28.97
C LYS A 358 6.60 -12.54 -28.46
N PRO A 359 7.03 -11.53 -29.27
CA PRO A 359 8.03 -10.57 -28.83
C PRO A 359 7.46 -9.55 -27.85
N MET A 360 8.23 -9.24 -26.81
CA MET A 360 8.07 -8.10 -25.92
C MET A 360 9.26 -7.17 -26.06
N ILE A 361 9.07 -5.87 -25.94
CA ILE A 361 10.13 -4.88 -26.16
C ILE A 361 10.29 -3.95 -24.96
N TRP A 362 11.52 -3.67 -24.61
CA TRP A 362 11.90 -2.79 -23.51
C TRP A 362 11.95 -1.32 -23.92
N TYR A 363 11.57 -0.43 -23.01
CA TYR A 363 11.65 1.02 -23.16
C TYR A 363 12.18 1.69 -21.90
N ASN A 364 12.96 2.76 -22.09
CA ASN A 364 13.24 3.71 -21.03
C ASN A 364 12.03 4.65 -20.85
N SER A 365 11.60 4.89 -19.62
CA SER A 365 10.50 5.83 -19.32
C SER A 365 10.86 7.27 -19.76
N SER A 366 12.14 7.61 -19.75
CA SER A 366 12.69 8.95 -20.06
C SER A 366 12.08 10.07 -19.21
N THR A 367 11.78 9.75 -17.94
CA THR A 367 11.17 10.71 -17.01
C THR A 367 12.20 11.59 -16.33
N ALA A 368 13.37 11.06 -15.94
CA ALA A 368 14.43 11.83 -15.32
C ALA A 368 15.83 11.30 -15.62
N TRP A 369 16.08 9.98 -15.50
CA TRP A 369 17.38 9.41 -15.78
C TRP A 369 17.50 8.95 -17.22
N MET A 370 18.61 9.36 -17.85
CA MET A 370 18.90 9.16 -19.25
C MET A 370 19.79 7.92 -19.46
N GLY A 371 19.43 6.79 -18.91
CA GLY A 371 20.12 5.52 -19.07
C GLY A 371 20.09 4.99 -20.52
N PRO A 372 20.23 3.66 -20.73
CA PRO A 372 20.20 3.07 -22.06
C PRO A 372 18.91 3.36 -22.83
N GLY A 373 19.00 3.39 -24.15
CA GLY A 373 17.89 3.67 -25.06
C GLY A 373 16.96 2.49 -25.35
N PRO A 374 15.86 2.73 -26.05
CA PRO A 374 15.49 3.99 -26.71
C PRO A 374 14.97 5.07 -25.75
N LEU A 375 15.36 6.30 -25.99
CA LEU A 375 14.97 7.45 -25.19
C LEU A 375 13.81 8.23 -25.83
N TYR A 376 13.00 8.91 -25.00
CA TYR A 376 11.94 9.86 -25.40
C TYR A 376 10.81 9.28 -26.26
N ARG A 377 10.73 7.96 -26.43
CA ARG A 377 9.66 7.35 -27.22
C ARG A 377 8.32 7.25 -26.48
N LEU A 378 8.33 7.27 -25.14
CA LEU A 378 7.13 7.14 -24.33
C LEU A 378 6.83 8.35 -23.43
N ASN A 379 7.61 9.43 -23.52
CA ASN A 379 7.55 10.58 -22.60
C ASN A 379 6.38 11.55 -22.86
N SER A 380 5.66 11.44 -23.97
CA SER A 380 4.44 12.19 -24.25
C SER A 380 3.31 11.28 -24.71
N LYS A 381 2.06 11.75 -24.57
CA LYS A 381 0.90 10.99 -25.05
C LYS A 381 0.96 10.71 -26.54
N GLU A 382 1.38 11.68 -27.34
CA GLU A 382 1.52 11.60 -28.80
C GLU A 382 2.56 10.57 -29.18
N ASN A 383 3.71 10.59 -28.50
CA ASN A 383 4.78 9.61 -28.71
C ASN A 383 4.32 8.21 -28.34
N ARG A 384 3.63 8.03 -27.22
CA ARG A 384 3.07 6.72 -26.83
C ARG A 384 2.07 6.19 -27.83
N ILE A 385 1.16 7.02 -28.35
CA ILE A 385 0.19 6.59 -29.37
C ILE A 385 0.91 6.13 -30.63
N LYS A 386 1.90 6.90 -31.11
CA LYS A 386 2.70 6.56 -32.28
C LYS A 386 3.44 5.23 -32.11
N GLU A 387 4.13 5.09 -30.98
CA GLU A 387 4.96 3.92 -30.68
C GLU A 387 4.13 2.66 -30.50
N TYR A 388 3.07 2.71 -29.68
CA TYR A 388 2.19 1.55 -29.48
C TYR A 388 1.42 1.16 -30.73
N THR A 389 1.10 2.10 -31.62
CA THR A 389 0.50 1.78 -32.91
C THR A 389 1.47 1.00 -33.79
N TRP A 390 2.75 1.39 -33.82
CA TRP A 390 3.78 0.65 -34.53
C TRP A 390 3.99 -0.75 -33.96
N LEU A 391 4.15 -0.86 -32.62
CA LEU A 391 4.32 -2.15 -31.92
C LEU A 391 3.18 -3.12 -32.24
N GLN A 392 1.94 -2.65 -32.12
CA GLN A 392 0.75 -3.46 -32.40
C GLN A 392 0.74 -3.96 -33.86
N LYS A 393 1.04 -3.08 -34.82
CA LYS A 393 1.11 -3.45 -36.26
C LYS A 393 2.23 -4.44 -36.57
N SER A 394 3.34 -4.35 -35.83
CA SER A 394 4.48 -5.26 -36.00
C SER A 394 4.28 -6.61 -35.29
N GLY A 395 3.20 -6.79 -34.50
CA GLY A 395 2.92 -8.05 -33.81
C GLY A 395 3.59 -8.17 -32.42
N VAL A 396 4.13 -7.09 -31.89
CA VAL A 396 4.63 -7.03 -30.50
C VAL A 396 3.46 -7.08 -29.54
N VAL A 397 3.52 -7.92 -28.51
CA VAL A 397 2.40 -8.20 -27.61
C VAL A 397 2.50 -7.52 -26.26
N GLY A 398 3.65 -6.97 -25.92
CA GLY A 398 3.86 -6.32 -24.63
C GLY A 398 5.10 -5.44 -24.60
N VAL A 399 5.16 -4.59 -23.59
CA VAL A 399 6.30 -3.73 -23.32
C VAL A 399 6.75 -3.85 -21.87
N LYS A 400 8.06 -3.79 -21.65
CA LYS A 400 8.67 -3.52 -20.37
C LYS A 400 9.08 -2.05 -20.37
N ILE A 401 8.57 -1.27 -19.43
CA ILE A 401 8.97 0.13 -19.24
C ILE A 401 9.77 0.22 -17.96
N ASP A 402 10.95 0.77 -18.02
CA ASP A 402 11.92 0.79 -16.93
C ASP A 402 12.44 2.21 -16.63
N PHE A 403 13.24 2.34 -15.57
CA PHE A 403 13.85 3.60 -15.16
C PHE A 403 12.85 4.69 -14.80
N PHE A 404 12.00 4.40 -13.82
CA PHE A 404 11.23 5.40 -13.09
C PHE A 404 12.05 5.82 -11.86
N PRO A 405 12.85 6.90 -11.96
CA PRO A 405 13.92 7.16 -11.00
C PRO A 405 13.47 7.86 -9.72
N ASP A 406 12.18 8.11 -9.53
CA ASP A 406 11.65 8.76 -8.34
C ASP A 406 10.15 8.48 -8.17
N ASP A 407 9.63 8.75 -6.96
CA ASP A 407 8.23 8.61 -6.56
C ASP A 407 7.44 9.91 -6.64
N TYR A 408 8.03 11.02 -7.05
CA TYR A 408 7.33 12.29 -7.09
C TYR A 408 6.39 12.41 -8.31
N PHE A 409 5.39 13.24 -8.19
CA PHE A 409 4.26 13.36 -9.10
C PHE A 409 4.59 13.49 -10.60
N PRO A 410 5.60 14.26 -11.05
CA PRO A 410 5.96 14.33 -12.46
C PRO A 410 6.35 13.00 -13.09
N VAL A 411 7.00 12.11 -12.33
CA VAL A 411 7.41 10.77 -12.79
C VAL A 411 6.20 9.84 -12.93
N GLN A 412 5.24 9.94 -12.04
CA GLN A 412 4.02 9.11 -12.05
C GLN A 412 3.07 9.44 -13.22
N LYS A 413 3.28 10.54 -13.93
CA LYS A 413 2.44 10.93 -15.08
C LYS A 413 2.69 10.15 -16.37
N VAL A 414 3.78 9.41 -16.44
CA VAL A 414 4.15 8.58 -17.57
C VAL A 414 3.59 7.19 -17.43
#